data_e3693ac3f0c41660062a7354a651eeea
#
_entry.id   e3693ac3f0c41660062a7354a651eeea
#
_cell.length_a   1.000
_cell.length_b   1.000
_cell.length_c   1.000
_cell.angle_alpha   90.00
_cell.angle_beta   90.00
_cell.angle_gamma   90.00
#
_symmetry.space_group_name_H-M   'P 1'
#
loop_
_entity.id
_entity.type
_entity.pdbx_description
1 polymer ?
#
loop_
_entity_poly.entity_id
_entity_poly.type
_entity_poly.pdbx_seq_one_letter_code
_entity_poly.pdbx_strand_id
1 'polypeptide(L)'
;MITSENTDNRATNLYKPSDIEGKWQKIWEDDNLYNTDEQASNKEKFYALSMFPYPSGNLHMGHVRNYVITDLIARFQRFQGKVVLHPMGWDAFGLPAENAAIERGINPDKWTKQNIAHMKSQLKLLGLSVDWDREFATCDENYYVWTQFLFLELHKAGLVYQKESEVNWDPIDNTVLANEQVDSEGKSWRSGAIVEKKLLTQWFLKITDYAEELLQDLEKLNEWPERVKIMQENWIGKSIGTNINFKIKEFKKEKIQVFTTRPDTLFGVTYLAISVNHPLIKKISDNKILSKLENLKIYLQESKDKDQKKIGIPTNLIAINP
;
A
#
# COMPACT_ATOMS: atom_id res chain seq x y z
N MET A 1 -38.65 -55.65 -42.13
CA MET A 1 -38.97 -54.57 -41.22
C MET A 1 -38.35 -54.94 -39.86
N ILE A 2 -37.23 -54.37 -39.52
CA ILE A 2 -36.59 -54.52 -38.23
C ILE A 2 -36.54 -53.12 -37.65
N THR A 3 -37.41 -52.85 -36.70
CA THR A 3 -37.44 -51.61 -35.92
C THR A 3 -36.37 -51.74 -34.82
N SER A 4 -35.31 -50.95 -34.97
CA SER A 4 -34.31 -50.73 -33.92
C SER A 4 -34.78 -49.62 -33.04
N GLU A 5 -35.42 -49.94 -31.93
CA GLU A 5 -35.50 -49.07 -30.76
C GLU A 5 -34.24 -49.31 -29.88
N ASN A 6 -33.24 -48.51 -30.15
CA ASN A 6 -32.11 -48.38 -29.22
C ASN A 6 -32.19 -46.94 -28.66
N THR A 7 -33.04 -46.78 -27.65
CA THR A 7 -33.09 -45.58 -26.83
C THR A 7 -31.89 -45.58 -25.94
N ASP A 8 -30.97 -44.70 -26.25
CA ASP A 8 -29.72 -44.46 -25.53
C ASP A 8 -30.03 -43.89 -24.11
N ASN A 9 -30.08 -44.81 -23.15
CA ASN A 9 -30.35 -44.53 -21.73
C ASN A 9 -29.13 -43.95 -20.99
N ARG A 10 -28.19 -43.30 -21.72
CA ARG A 10 -26.99 -42.66 -21.15
C ARG A 10 -27.19 -41.23 -20.66
N ALA A 11 -28.39 -40.66 -20.82
CA ALA A 11 -28.63 -39.23 -20.52
C ALA A 11 -29.01 -38.91 -19.07
N THR A 12 -29.03 -39.84 -18.14
CA THR A 12 -29.64 -39.66 -16.82
C THR A 12 -28.65 -39.43 -15.65
N ASN A 13 -27.33 -39.45 -15.88
CA ASN A 13 -26.33 -39.26 -14.81
C ASN A 13 -25.36 -38.11 -15.08
N LEU A 14 -25.82 -37.00 -15.68
CA LEU A 14 -25.02 -35.80 -15.75
C LEU A 14 -24.94 -35.16 -14.35
N TYR A 15 -23.73 -34.87 -13.91
CA TYR A 15 -23.51 -34.09 -12.70
C TYR A 15 -24.23 -32.73 -12.77
N LYS A 16 -25.12 -32.47 -11.82
CA LYS A 16 -25.88 -31.23 -11.70
C LYS A 16 -25.39 -30.49 -10.45
N PRO A 17 -24.52 -29.51 -10.61
CA PRO A 17 -23.94 -28.78 -9.47
C PRO A 17 -25.00 -28.23 -8.51
N SER A 18 -26.06 -27.64 -9.05
CA SER A 18 -27.16 -27.03 -8.26
C SER A 18 -27.84 -28.00 -7.29
N ASP A 19 -27.88 -29.32 -7.64
CA ASP A 19 -28.58 -30.33 -6.85
C ASP A 19 -27.66 -30.93 -5.78
N ILE A 20 -26.35 -30.81 -5.96
CA ILE A 20 -25.34 -31.50 -5.16
C ILE A 20 -24.55 -30.55 -4.25
N GLU A 21 -24.12 -29.44 -4.77
CA GLU A 21 -23.23 -28.51 -4.05
C GLU A 21 -23.85 -27.97 -2.77
N GLY A 22 -25.06 -27.45 -2.83
CA GLY A 22 -25.76 -26.93 -1.66
C GLY A 22 -25.98 -27.96 -0.55
N LYS A 23 -26.22 -29.23 -0.93
CA LYS A 23 -26.34 -30.32 0.03
C LYS A 23 -25.03 -30.55 0.79
N TRP A 24 -23.90 -30.61 0.07
CA TRP A 24 -22.62 -30.91 0.70
C TRP A 24 -22.08 -29.68 1.51
N GLN A 25 -22.28 -28.49 1.02
CA GLN A 25 -21.93 -27.27 1.76
C GLN A 25 -22.65 -27.21 3.10
N LYS A 26 -23.96 -27.58 3.11
CA LYS A 26 -24.73 -27.65 4.36
C LYS A 26 -24.19 -28.71 5.31
N ILE A 27 -23.87 -29.92 4.82
CA ILE A 27 -23.29 -30.98 5.64
C ILE A 27 -21.96 -30.54 6.25
N TRP A 28 -21.09 -29.94 5.47
CA TRP A 28 -19.79 -29.43 5.95
C TRP A 28 -19.93 -28.32 7.03
N GLU A 29 -20.95 -27.48 6.91
CA GLU A 29 -21.27 -26.46 7.91
C GLU A 29 -21.84 -27.08 9.19
N ASP A 30 -22.83 -27.98 9.06
CA ASP A 30 -23.47 -28.65 10.19
C ASP A 30 -22.45 -29.54 11.00
N ASP A 31 -21.49 -30.13 10.32
CA ASP A 31 -20.44 -30.98 10.93
C ASP A 31 -19.22 -30.16 11.42
N ASN A 32 -19.20 -28.84 11.21
CA ASN A 32 -18.04 -27.98 11.50
C ASN A 32 -16.72 -28.51 10.91
N LEU A 33 -16.80 -29.07 9.70
CA LEU A 33 -15.72 -29.85 9.08
C LEU A 33 -14.41 -29.09 8.94
N TYR A 34 -14.47 -27.78 8.78
CA TYR A 34 -13.31 -26.94 8.52
C TYR A 34 -12.85 -26.11 9.72
N ASN A 35 -13.48 -26.28 10.88
CA ASN A 35 -13.07 -25.61 12.10
C ASN A 35 -11.69 -26.09 12.53
N THR A 36 -10.89 -25.14 13.01
CA THR A 36 -9.51 -25.40 13.44
C THR A 36 -9.50 -26.06 14.81
N ASP A 37 -8.99 -27.28 14.91
CA ASP A 37 -8.82 -27.98 16.19
C ASP A 37 -7.59 -27.45 16.93
N GLU A 38 -7.81 -26.55 17.87
CA GLU A 38 -6.73 -25.96 18.68
C GLU A 38 -6.09 -26.97 19.66
N GLN A 39 -6.81 -28.02 19.99
CA GLN A 39 -6.38 -29.00 21.00
C GLN A 39 -5.51 -30.11 20.41
N ALA A 40 -5.42 -30.23 19.10
CA ALA A 40 -4.58 -31.20 18.42
C ALA A 40 -3.09 -30.84 18.51
N SER A 41 -2.53 -30.82 19.72
CA SER A 41 -1.15 -30.40 20.01
C SER A 41 -0.07 -31.26 19.33
N ASN A 42 -0.40 -32.53 19.00
CA ASN A 42 0.55 -33.50 18.46
C ASN A 42 0.58 -33.56 16.92
N LYS A 43 -0.25 -32.81 16.24
CA LYS A 43 -0.30 -32.76 14.77
C LYS A 43 0.50 -31.59 14.24
N GLU A 44 1.09 -31.77 13.06
CA GLU A 44 1.70 -30.69 12.32
C GLU A 44 0.65 -29.62 11.99
N LYS A 45 1.01 -28.35 12.17
CA LYS A 45 0.14 -27.21 11.93
C LYS A 45 0.45 -26.57 10.58
N PHE A 46 -0.58 -26.09 9.91
CA PHE A 46 -0.45 -25.34 8.66
C PHE A 46 -1.35 -24.12 8.67
N TYR A 47 -0.78 -22.96 8.31
CA TYR A 47 -1.52 -21.71 8.18
C TYR A 47 -1.75 -21.39 6.70
N ALA A 48 -3.00 -21.50 6.26
CA ALA A 48 -3.41 -21.15 4.90
C ALA A 48 -4.00 -19.76 4.88
N LEU A 49 -3.19 -18.77 4.49
CA LEU A 49 -3.56 -17.38 4.48
C LEU A 49 -3.69 -16.84 3.06
N SER A 50 -4.85 -16.27 2.73
CA SER A 50 -5.08 -15.45 1.54
C SER A 50 -5.08 -13.98 1.89
N MET A 51 -4.82 -13.12 0.92
CA MET A 51 -5.05 -11.68 1.06
C MET A 51 -6.55 -11.42 1.25
N PHE A 52 -6.92 -10.69 2.29
CA PHE A 52 -8.31 -10.38 2.61
C PHE A 52 -8.92 -9.40 1.61
N PRO A 53 -10.22 -9.56 1.27
CA PRO A 53 -10.89 -8.62 0.37
C PRO A 53 -11.28 -7.32 1.07
N TYR A 54 -11.31 -6.23 0.31
CA TYR A 54 -12.07 -5.05 0.69
C TYR A 54 -13.56 -5.34 0.51
N PRO A 55 -14.41 -5.01 1.48
CA PRO A 55 -15.86 -5.18 1.36
C PRO A 55 -16.47 -4.05 0.50
N SER A 56 -16.20 -4.08 -0.81
CA SER A 56 -16.54 -3.01 -1.75
C SER A 56 -17.73 -3.32 -2.66
N GLY A 57 -18.39 -4.47 -2.49
CA GLY A 57 -19.55 -4.84 -3.30
C GLY A 57 -19.58 -6.32 -3.70
N ASN A 58 -19.43 -6.64 -4.99
CA ASN A 58 -19.46 -8.01 -5.50
C ASN A 58 -18.07 -8.61 -5.60
N LEU A 59 -18.01 -9.94 -5.46
CA LEU A 59 -16.83 -10.69 -5.85
C LEU A 59 -16.62 -10.62 -7.37
N HIS A 60 -15.37 -10.70 -7.78
CA HIS A 60 -14.98 -10.83 -9.19
C HIS A 60 -13.99 -11.99 -9.35
N MET A 61 -13.67 -12.35 -10.59
CA MET A 61 -12.79 -13.50 -10.89
C MET A 61 -11.41 -13.42 -10.24
N GLY A 62 -10.90 -12.22 -9.95
CA GLY A 62 -9.66 -12.04 -9.19
C GLY A 62 -9.76 -12.58 -7.76
N HIS A 63 -10.89 -12.36 -7.08
CA HIS A 63 -11.17 -12.94 -5.77
C HIS A 63 -11.26 -14.47 -5.87
N VAL A 64 -12.01 -14.99 -6.84
CA VAL A 64 -12.14 -16.44 -7.05
C VAL A 64 -10.77 -17.08 -7.22
N ARG A 65 -9.93 -16.53 -8.10
CA ARG A 65 -8.57 -17.04 -8.33
C ARG A 65 -7.74 -17.07 -7.04
N ASN A 66 -7.76 -15.99 -6.27
CA ASN A 66 -6.97 -15.88 -5.04
C ASN A 66 -7.41 -16.94 -4.01
N TYR A 67 -8.72 -17.03 -3.74
CA TYR A 67 -9.24 -17.88 -2.67
C TYR A 67 -9.27 -19.35 -3.03
N VAL A 68 -9.58 -19.72 -4.28
CA VAL A 68 -9.61 -21.12 -4.71
C VAL A 68 -8.22 -21.76 -4.68
N ILE A 69 -7.17 -21.01 -5.04
CA ILE A 69 -5.79 -21.53 -4.95
C ILE A 69 -5.41 -21.84 -3.50
N THR A 70 -5.69 -20.90 -2.58
CA THR A 70 -5.43 -21.11 -1.15
C THR A 70 -6.29 -22.24 -0.57
N ASP A 71 -7.55 -22.33 -0.98
CA ASP A 71 -8.46 -23.38 -0.56
C ASP A 71 -7.98 -24.78 -1.00
N LEU A 72 -7.48 -24.89 -2.24
CA LEU A 72 -6.88 -26.13 -2.71
C LEU A 72 -5.71 -26.56 -1.82
N ILE A 73 -4.83 -25.63 -1.47
CA ILE A 73 -3.68 -25.90 -0.58
C ILE A 73 -4.19 -26.30 0.81
N ALA A 74 -5.15 -25.57 1.38
CA ALA A 74 -5.73 -25.87 2.69
C ALA A 74 -6.33 -27.28 2.74
N ARG A 75 -7.13 -27.66 1.73
CA ARG A 75 -7.71 -29.02 1.62
C ARG A 75 -6.63 -30.10 1.49
N PHE A 76 -5.62 -29.85 0.68
CA PHE A 76 -4.50 -30.77 0.51
C PHE A 76 -3.75 -31.00 1.82
N GLN A 77 -3.46 -29.93 2.57
CA GLN A 77 -2.79 -30.05 3.86
C GLN A 77 -3.65 -30.78 4.92
N ARG A 78 -4.97 -30.54 4.94
CA ARG A 78 -5.90 -31.35 5.77
C ARG A 78 -5.90 -32.82 5.36
N PHE A 79 -5.90 -33.11 4.07
CA PHE A 79 -5.79 -34.45 3.56
C PHE A 79 -4.51 -35.19 4.00
N GLN A 80 -3.40 -34.42 4.14
CA GLN A 80 -2.13 -34.91 4.72
C GLN A 80 -2.19 -35.10 6.25
N GLY A 81 -3.34 -34.85 6.90
CA GLY A 81 -3.53 -35.04 8.33
C GLY A 81 -3.10 -33.90 9.22
N LYS A 82 -2.73 -32.74 8.64
CA LYS A 82 -2.35 -31.53 9.39
C LYS A 82 -3.55 -30.81 9.98
N VAL A 83 -3.32 -30.07 11.05
CA VAL A 83 -4.27 -29.06 11.55
C VAL A 83 -4.09 -27.79 10.74
N VAL A 84 -5.14 -27.39 10.02
CA VAL A 84 -5.07 -26.24 9.12
C VAL A 84 -5.91 -25.09 9.66
N LEU A 85 -5.26 -23.97 9.92
CA LEU A 85 -5.91 -22.68 10.15
C LEU A 85 -6.12 -21.99 8.79
N HIS A 86 -7.38 -21.87 8.36
CA HIS A 86 -7.77 -21.20 7.12
C HIS A 86 -8.84 -20.15 7.42
N PRO A 87 -8.45 -18.98 7.96
CA PRO A 87 -9.39 -17.92 8.35
C PRO A 87 -9.83 -17.10 7.15
N MET A 88 -10.92 -16.35 7.32
CA MET A 88 -11.33 -15.26 6.44
C MET A 88 -11.37 -13.95 7.23
N GLY A 89 -10.90 -12.89 6.59
CA GLY A 89 -10.96 -11.54 7.13
C GLY A 89 -11.49 -10.55 6.11
N TRP A 90 -11.81 -9.36 6.59
CA TRP A 90 -12.28 -8.24 5.79
C TRP A 90 -11.36 -7.05 6.03
N ASP A 91 -10.68 -6.59 4.98
CA ASP A 91 -9.92 -5.35 5.03
C ASP A 91 -10.90 -4.17 4.93
N ALA A 92 -11.48 -3.83 6.07
CA ALA A 92 -12.68 -2.99 6.17
C ALA A 92 -12.37 -1.60 6.76
N PHE A 93 -11.11 -1.27 6.97
CA PHE A 93 -10.67 0.01 7.52
C PHE A 93 -10.17 0.92 6.41
N GLY A 94 -10.54 2.21 6.46
CA GLY A 94 -9.94 3.23 5.59
C GLY A 94 -10.87 3.80 4.52
N LEU A 95 -10.26 4.63 3.68
CA LEU A 95 -10.91 5.56 2.76
C LEU A 95 -11.83 4.95 1.69
N PRO A 96 -11.57 3.78 1.09
CA PRO A 96 -12.46 3.24 0.06
C PRO A 96 -13.89 3.01 0.53
N ALA A 97 -14.06 2.51 1.76
CA ALA A 97 -15.39 2.29 2.34
C ALA A 97 -16.09 3.62 2.67
N GLU A 98 -15.33 4.59 3.20
CA GLU A 98 -15.85 5.93 3.51
C GLU A 98 -16.31 6.66 2.25
N ASN A 99 -15.55 6.60 1.17
CA ASN A 99 -15.92 7.25 -0.09
C ASN A 99 -17.20 6.69 -0.69
N ALA A 100 -17.28 5.36 -0.77
CA ALA A 100 -18.48 4.71 -1.27
C ALA A 100 -19.71 5.07 -0.41
N ALA A 101 -19.54 5.23 0.90
CA ALA A 101 -20.59 5.65 1.79
C ALA A 101 -20.99 7.12 1.59
N ILE A 102 -20.03 8.01 1.39
CA ILE A 102 -20.27 9.44 1.10
C ILE A 102 -21.02 9.59 -0.22
N GLU A 103 -20.56 8.95 -1.31
CA GLU A 103 -21.20 9.00 -2.62
C GLU A 103 -22.67 8.54 -2.58
N ARG A 104 -22.99 7.62 -1.68
CA ARG A 104 -24.33 7.03 -1.55
C ARG A 104 -25.17 7.64 -0.44
N GLY A 105 -24.61 8.56 0.36
CA GLY A 105 -25.29 9.17 1.50
C GLY A 105 -25.64 8.17 2.62
N ILE A 106 -24.81 7.12 2.80
CA ILE A 106 -25.01 6.04 3.77
C ILE A 106 -23.91 6.10 4.83
N ASN A 107 -24.22 5.71 6.07
CA ASN A 107 -23.21 5.59 7.12
C ASN A 107 -22.16 4.53 6.75
N PRO A 108 -20.84 4.81 6.86
CA PRO A 108 -19.75 3.89 6.49
C PRO A 108 -19.84 2.53 7.18
N ASP A 109 -20.15 2.48 8.49
CA ASP A 109 -20.28 1.22 9.22
C ASP A 109 -21.40 0.34 8.64
N LYS A 110 -22.56 0.94 8.40
CA LYS A 110 -23.70 0.23 7.80
C LYS A 110 -23.37 -0.29 6.41
N TRP A 111 -22.75 0.53 5.57
CA TRP A 111 -22.33 0.16 4.22
C TRP A 111 -21.34 -1.00 4.25
N THR A 112 -20.30 -0.91 5.08
CA THR A 112 -19.28 -1.93 5.22
C THR A 112 -19.85 -3.26 5.67
N LYS A 113 -20.69 -3.26 6.73
CA LYS A 113 -21.32 -4.48 7.23
C LYS A 113 -22.26 -5.14 6.22
N GLN A 114 -23.01 -4.34 5.46
CA GLN A 114 -23.85 -4.85 4.37
C GLN A 114 -23.02 -5.53 3.28
N ASN A 115 -21.91 -4.94 2.86
CA ASN A 115 -21.01 -5.53 1.87
C ASN A 115 -20.34 -6.79 2.38
N ILE A 116 -19.90 -6.81 3.63
CA ILE A 116 -19.36 -8.02 4.27
C ILE A 116 -20.36 -9.17 4.19
N ALA A 117 -21.61 -8.92 4.63
CA ALA A 117 -22.66 -9.93 4.61
C ALA A 117 -22.94 -10.43 3.18
N HIS A 118 -22.99 -9.52 2.21
CA HIS A 118 -23.20 -9.87 0.81
C HIS A 118 -22.05 -10.69 0.22
N MET A 119 -20.81 -10.22 0.36
CA MET A 119 -19.63 -10.93 -0.16
C MET A 119 -19.41 -12.26 0.55
N LYS A 120 -19.70 -12.36 1.85
CA LYS A 120 -19.67 -13.61 2.59
C LYS A 120 -20.63 -14.63 2.00
N SER A 121 -21.86 -14.23 1.64
CA SER A 121 -22.81 -15.11 1.00
C SER A 121 -22.29 -15.63 -0.35
N GLN A 122 -21.63 -14.80 -1.14
CA GLN A 122 -21.00 -15.20 -2.40
C GLN A 122 -19.80 -16.15 -2.19
N LEU A 123 -18.95 -15.89 -1.16
CA LEU A 123 -17.83 -16.78 -0.82
C LEU A 123 -18.30 -18.16 -0.35
N LYS A 124 -19.40 -18.22 0.42
CA LYS A 124 -20.00 -19.48 0.84
C LYS A 124 -20.48 -20.33 -0.35
N LEU A 125 -21.03 -19.67 -1.39
CA LEU A 125 -21.43 -20.38 -2.62
C LEU A 125 -20.25 -21.05 -3.37
N LEU A 126 -19.01 -20.54 -3.18
CA LEU A 126 -17.82 -21.19 -3.74
C LEU A 126 -17.43 -22.47 -3.00
N GLY A 127 -18.05 -22.75 -1.86
CA GLY A 127 -17.79 -23.94 -1.06
C GLY A 127 -16.37 -24.01 -0.49
N LEU A 128 -15.75 -22.87 -0.17
CA LEU A 128 -14.39 -22.80 0.36
C LEU A 128 -14.29 -23.44 1.75
N SER A 129 -13.17 -24.09 2.04
CA SER A 129 -12.89 -24.74 3.32
C SER A 129 -12.38 -23.75 4.38
N VAL A 130 -13.07 -22.64 4.52
CA VAL A 130 -12.75 -21.57 5.47
C VAL A 130 -13.32 -21.90 6.84
N ASP A 131 -12.54 -21.62 7.88
CA ASP A 131 -12.99 -21.60 9.26
C ASP A 131 -13.73 -20.29 9.55
N TRP A 132 -15.04 -20.28 9.36
CA TRP A 132 -15.89 -19.10 9.51
C TRP A 132 -16.04 -18.64 10.96
N ASP A 133 -15.73 -19.47 11.95
CA ASP A 133 -15.69 -19.06 13.36
C ASP A 133 -14.48 -18.16 13.67
N ARG A 134 -13.51 -18.17 12.77
CA ARG A 134 -12.33 -17.32 12.79
C ARG A 134 -12.43 -16.11 11.86
N GLU A 135 -13.65 -15.76 11.46
CA GLU A 135 -13.90 -14.53 10.67
C GLU A 135 -13.66 -13.28 11.51
N PHE A 136 -13.09 -12.25 10.90
CA PHE A 136 -12.87 -10.95 11.53
C PHE A 136 -12.94 -9.81 10.52
N ALA A 137 -13.18 -8.60 11.00
CA ALA A 137 -13.05 -7.38 10.20
C ALA A 137 -12.02 -6.44 10.85
N THR A 138 -11.18 -5.82 10.04
CA THR A 138 -10.13 -4.92 10.54
C THR A 138 -10.68 -3.67 11.21
N CYS A 139 -11.96 -3.32 10.96
CA CYS A 139 -12.67 -2.20 11.59
C CYS A 139 -13.31 -2.55 12.94
N ASP A 140 -13.28 -3.81 13.37
CA ASP A 140 -13.84 -4.22 14.66
C ASP A 140 -12.92 -3.83 15.82
N GLU A 141 -13.50 -3.46 16.95
CA GLU A 141 -12.75 -3.01 18.15
C GLU A 141 -11.77 -4.07 18.65
N ASN A 142 -12.19 -5.33 18.66
CA ASN A 142 -11.36 -6.47 19.07
C ASN A 142 -10.18 -6.72 18.12
N TYR A 143 -10.22 -6.19 16.90
CA TYR A 143 -9.10 -6.24 15.96
C TYR A 143 -8.20 -5.00 16.07
N TYR A 144 -8.74 -3.78 15.93
CA TYR A 144 -7.89 -2.60 15.86
C TYR A 144 -7.23 -2.23 17.20
N VAL A 145 -7.71 -2.75 18.32
CA VAL A 145 -7.02 -2.61 19.60
C VAL A 145 -5.56 -3.12 19.54
N TRP A 146 -5.32 -4.15 18.73
CA TRP A 146 -3.96 -4.67 18.53
C TRP A 146 -3.10 -3.76 17.67
N THR A 147 -3.68 -3.07 16.71
CA THR A 147 -2.99 -2.01 15.95
C THR A 147 -2.58 -0.86 16.87
N GLN A 148 -3.48 -0.44 17.77
CA GLN A 148 -3.17 0.57 18.78
C GLN A 148 -2.08 0.09 19.76
N PHE A 149 -2.14 -1.15 20.19
CA PHE A 149 -1.09 -1.76 21.02
C PHE A 149 0.28 -1.73 20.33
N LEU A 150 0.35 -2.17 19.07
CA LEU A 150 1.59 -2.14 18.29
C LEU A 150 2.13 -0.72 18.12
N PHE A 151 1.27 0.26 17.88
CA PHE A 151 1.68 1.66 17.81
C PHE A 151 2.32 2.12 19.12
N LEU A 152 1.73 1.78 20.27
CA LEU A 152 2.27 2.13 21.59
C LEU A 152 3.62 1.45 21.85
N GLU A 153 3.78 0.20 21.48
CA GLU A 153 5.06 -0.51 21.63
C GLU A 153 6.15 0.09 20.71
N LEU A 154 5.83 0.44 19.48
CA LEU A 154 6.73 1.15 18.58
C LEU A 154 7.11 2.54 19.12
N HIS A 155 6.15 3.25 19.73
CA HIS A 155 6.40 4.54 20.37
C HIS A 155 7.34 4.39 21.58
N LYS A 156 7.11 3.39 22.44
CA LYS A 156 8.00 3.07 23.58
C LYS A 156 9.42 2.72 23.12
N ALA A 157 9.53 2.00 22.01
CA ALA A 157 10.82 1.67 21.40
C ALA A 157 11.52 2.88 20.72
N GLY A 158 10.88 4.06 20.70
CA GLY A 158 11.43 5.26 20.06
C GLY A 158 11.42 5.22 18.53
N LEU A 159 10.63 4.31 17.94
CA LEU A 159 10.51 4.11 16.49
C LEU A 159 9.42 4.98 15.85
N VAL A 160 8.65 5.70 16.67
CA VAL A 160 7.58 6.61 16.22
C VAL A 160 7.88 8.01 16.72
N TYR A 161 7.69 9.02 15.86
CA TYR A 161 7.90 10.42 16.18
C TYR A 161 6.92 11.32 15.43
N GLN A 162 6.74 12.54 15.91
CA GLN A 162 5.98 13.57 15.23
C GLN A 162 6.92 14.56 14.53
N LYS A 163 6.53 14.98 13.35
CA LYS A 163 7.26 15.99 12.57
C LYS A 163 6.27 16.80 11.74
N GLU A 164 6.53 18.10 11.64
CA GLU A 164 5.89 18.94 10.64
C GLU A 164 6.48 18.61 9.27
N SER A 165 5.62 18.27 8.33
CA SER A 165 6.00 17.88 6.97
C SER A 165 5.01 18.43 5.96
N GLU A 166 5.51 18.72 4.76
CA GLU A 166 4.66 19.03 3.62
C GLU A 166 3.94 17.79 3.15
N VAL A 167 2.62 17.84 3.06
CA VAL A 167 1.76 16.77 2.62
C VAL A 167 0.92 17.20 1.44
N ASN A 168 0.46 16.23 0.64
CA ASN A 168 -0.55 16.48 -0.37
C ASN A 168 -1.91 16.56 0.31
N TRP A 169 -2.58 17.68 0.17
CA TRP A 169 -3.87 17.93 0.79
C TRP A 169 -4.98 18.01 -0.26
N ASP A 170 -6.02 17.24 -0.07
CA ASP A 170 -7.26 17.33 -0.85
C ASP A 170 -8.20 18.33 -0.16
N PRO A 171 -8.46 19.51 -0.77
CA PRO A 171 -9.29 20.54 -0.14
C PRO A 171 -10.79 20.21 -0.15
N ILE A 172 -11.25 19.29 -1.00
CA ILE A 172 -12.66 18.84 -1.06
C ILE A 172 -12.90 17.77 0.00
N ASP A 173 -12.09 16.72 0.00
CA ASP A 173 -12.24 15.61 0.94
C ASP A 173 -11.63 15.90 2.32
N ASN A 174 -10.95 17.04 2.49
CA ASN A 174 -10.26 17.43 3.72
C ASN A 174 -9.33 16.34 4.27
N THR A 175 -8.54 15.73 3.40
CA THR A 175 -7.68 14.59 3.76
C THR A 175 -6.28 14.72 3.16
N VAL A 176 -5.33 14.01 3.78
CA VAL A 176 -3.97 13.85 3.27
C VAL A 176 -3.93 12.73 2.23
N LEU A 177 -3.22 12.96 1.14
CA LEU A 177 -3.03 11.99 0.06
C LEU A 177 -1.58 11.50 0.02
N ALA A 178 -1.40 10.21 -0.21
CA ALA A 178 -0.11 9.67 -0.60
C ALA A 178 0.27 10.15 -2.02
N ASN A 179 1.55 10.07 -2.37
CA ASN A 179 2.01 10.51 -3.69
C ASN A 179 1.34 9.74 -4.84
N GLU A 180 1.07 8.46 -4.64
CA GLU A 180 0.41 7.56 -5.58
C GLU A 180 -1.07 7.90 -5.80
N GLN A 181 -1.64 8.70 -4.91
CA GLN A 181 -3.04 9.14 -4.97
C GLN A 181 -3.20 10.51 -5.65
N VAL A 182 -2.13 11.06 -6.16
CA VAL A 182 -2.09 12.29 -6.96
C VAL A 182 -1.74 11.91 -8.39
N ASP A 183 -2.62 12.26 -9.33
CA ASP A 183 -2.41 11.96 -10.73
C ASP A 183 -1.33 12.84 -11.37
N SER A 184 -1.05 12.59 -12.64
CA SER A 184 -0.04 13.35 -13.38
C SER A 184 -0.40 14.82 -13.62
N GLU A 185 -1.67 15.20 -13.41
CA GLU A 185 -2.15 16.57 -13.53
C GLU A 185 -2.15 17.31 -12.18
N GLY A 186 -1.70 16.67 -11.11
CA GLY A 186 -1.71 17.22 -9.75
C GLY A 186 -3.09 17.21 -9.11
N LYS A 187 -3.98 16.31 -9.57
CA LYS A 187 -5.33 16.17 -9.03
C LYS A 187 -5.43 14.97 -8.09
N SER A 188 -6.29 15.10 -7.11
CA SER A 188 -6.70 13.97 -6.27
C SER A 188 -7.40 12.90 -7.11
N TRP A 189 -6.96 11.65 -7.02
CA TRP A 189 -7.60 10.51 -7.65
C TRP A 189 -9.04 10.29 -7.15
N ARG A 190 -9.37 10.86 -5.99
CA ARG A 190 -10.66 10.73 -5.31
C ARG A 190 -11.66 11.79 -5.73
N SER A 191 -11.36 13.04 -5.39
CA SER A 191 -12.27 14.17 -5.57
C SER A 191 -12.09 14.86 -6.93
N GLY A 192 -10.99 14.60 -7.64
CA GLY A 192 -10.61 15.34 -8.84
C GLY A 192 -10.12 16.78 -8.56
N ALA A 193 -10.07 17.20 -7.28
CA ALA A 193 -9.57 18.52 -6.90
C ALA A 193 -8.08 18.67 -7.16
N ILE A 194 -7.63 19.88 -7.46
CA ILE A 194 -6.21 20.20 -7.47
C ILE A 194 -5.66 20.08 -6.06
N VAL A 195 -4.62 19.27 -5.91
CA VAL A 195 -3.99 18.98 -4.63
C VAL A 195 -3.17 20.19 -4.17
N GLU A 196 -3.35 20.57 -2.92
CA GLU A 196 -2.58 21.63 -2.26
C GLU A 196 -1.41 21.04 -1.47
N LYS A 197 -0.31 21.78 -1.38
CA LYS A 197 0.79 21.47 -0.46
C LYS A 197 0.54 22.16 0.88
N LYS A 198 0.44 21.37 1.96
CA LYS A 198 0.12 21.87 3.30
C LYS A 198 1.12 21.35 4.31
N LEU A 199 1.60 22.21 5.20
CA LEU A 199 2.42 21.80 6.33
C LEU A 199 1.52 21.29 7.45
N LEU A 200 1.67 20.04 7.82
CA LEU A 200 0.94 19.41 8.92
C LEU A 200 1.88 18.61 9.81
N THR A 201 1.60 18.61 11.10
CA THR A 201 2.27 17.70 12.05
C THR A 201 1.69 16.32 11.89
N GLN A 202 2.53 15.37 11.48
CA GLN A 202 2.18 13.99 11.20
C GLN A 202 3.01 13.03 12.03
N TRP A 203 2.50 11.82 12.25
CA TRP A 203 3.24 10.71 12.80
C TRP A 203 4.10 10.04 11.73
N PHE A 204 5.32 9.71 12.10
CA PHE A 204 6.28 9.01 11.26
C PHE A 204 6.84 7.80 11.97
N LEU A 205 7.06 6.72 11.21
CA LEU A 205 7.82 5.55 11.63
C LEU A 205 9.26 5.67 11.10
N LYS A 206 10.24 5.35 11.92
CA LYS A 206 11.67 5.37 11.56
C LYS A 206 12.06 4.16 10.70
N ILE A 207 11.37 3.92 9.61
CA ILE A 207 11.61 2.75 8.75
C ILE A 207 13.01 2.74 8.14
N THR A 208 13.61 3.91 7.92
CA THR A 208 14.96 4.06 7.34
C THR A 208 16.08 3.58 8.27
N ASP A 209 15.82 3.49 9.58
CA ASP A 209 16.80 2.96 10.53
C ASP A 209 17.09 1.47 10.28
N TYR A 210 16.18 0.77 9.61
CA TYR A 210 16.30 -0.65 9.24
C TYR A 210 16.77 -0.88 7.80
N ALA A 211 17.05 0.16 7.03
CA ALA A 211 17.36 0.04 5.60
C ALA A 211 18.56 -0.87 5.32
N GLU A 212 19.63 -0.75 6.11
CA GLU A 212 20.85 -1.56 5.96
C GLU A 212 20.58 -3.03 6.32
N GLU A 213 19.89 -3.28 7.44
CA GLU A 213 19.53 -4.62 7.89
C GLU A 213 18.60 -5.32 6.89
N LEU A 214 17.58 -4.60 6.39
CA LEU A 214 16.66 -5.13 5.39
C LEU A 214 17.40 -5.50 4.10
N LEU A 215 18.37 -4.70 3.67
CA LEU A 215 19.16 -4.99 2.48
C LEU A 215 20.00 -6.25 2.65
N GLN A 216 20.69 -6.38 3.80
CA GLN A 216 21.50 -7.56 4.11
C GLN A 216 20.66 -8.82 4.26
N ASP A 217 19.48 -8.70 4.85
CA ASP A 217 18.60 -9.84 5.12
C ASP A 217 17.89 -10.39 3.86
N LEU A 218 17.95 -9.68 2.72
CA LEU A 218 17.51 -10.24 1.43
C LEU A 218 18.29 -11.51 1.07
N GLU A 219 19.54 -11.64 1.50
CA GLU A 219 20.36 -12.83 1.29
C GLU A 219 19.83 -14.06 2.03
N LYS A 220 19.09 -13.85 3.14
CA LYS A 220 18.50 -14.93 3.95
C LYS A 220 17.19 -15.46 3.35
N LEU A 221 16.59 -14.77 2.41
CA LEU A 221 15.30 -15.10 1.79
C LEU A 221 15.47 -16.07 0.61
N ASN A 222 15.94 -17.28 0.90
CA ASN A 222 16.28 -18.27 -0.13
C ASN A 222 15.05 -18.78 -0.91
N GLU A 223 13.87 -18.79 -0.29
CA GLU A 223 12.62 -19.25 -0.89
C GLU A 223 11.88 -18.14 -1.66
N TRP A 224 12.41 -16.92 -1.66
CA TRP A 224 11.78 -15.81 -2.38
C TRP A 224 12.21 -15.79 -3.86
N PRO A 225 11.30 -15.43 -4.79
CA PRO A 225 11.66 -15.26 -6.19
C PRO A 225 12.73 -14.18 -6.36
N GLU A 226 13.77 -14.46 -7.14
CA GLU A 226 14.89 -13.56 -7.36
C GLU A 226 14.45 -12.17 -7.85
N ARG A 227 13.44 -12.13 -8.73
CA ARG A 227 12.85 -10.88 -9.20
C ARG A 227 12.35 -9.98 -8.05
N VAL A 228 11.78 -10.58 -7.02
CA VAL A 228 11.25 -9.83 -5.87
C VAL A 228 12.39 -9.27 -5.02
N LYS A 229 13.47 -10.04 -4.82
CA LYS A 229 14.67 -9.58 -4.10
C LYS A 229 15.31 -8.39 -4.81
N ILE A 230 15.50 -8.47 -6.13
CA ILE A 230 16.02 -7.36 -6.95
C ILE A 230 15.13 -6.12 -6.86
N MET A 231 13.80 -6.28 -6.85
CA MET A 231 12.88 -5.14 -6.66
C MET A 231 13.05 -4.48 -5.30
N GLN A 232 13.24 -5.27 -4.22
CA GLN A 232 13.46 -4.74 -2.88
C GLN A 232 14.83 -4.04 -2.77
N GLU A 233 15.88 -4.61 -3.31
CA GLU A 233 17.22 -4.02 -3.37
C GLU A 233 17.18 -2.65 -4.07
N ASN A 234 16.57 -2.59 -5.25
CA ASN A 234 16.43 -1.35 -6.02
C ASN A 234 15.57 -0.31 -5.29
N TRP A 235 14.54 -0.73 -4.54
CA TRP A 235 13.71 0.16 -3.74
C TRP A 235 14.47 0.76 -2.57
N ILE A 236 15.25 -0.03 -1.84
CA ILE A 236 16.11 0.45 -0.74
C ILE A 236 17.18 1.39 -1.30
N GLY A 237 17.78 1.04 -2.44
CA GLY A 237 18.62 1.93 -3.24
C GLY A 237 19.83 2.45 -2.51
N LYS A 238 20.62 1.57 -1.85
CA LYS A 238 21.84 1.97 -1.13
C LYS A 238 22.77 2.76 -2.04
N SER A 239 23.12 3.96 -1.62
CA SER A 239 24.05 4.85 -2.35
C SER A 239 25.16 5.31 -1.42
N ILE A 240 26.41 5.21 -1.89
CA ILE A 240 27.57 5.66 -1.15
C ILE A 240 28.11 6.92 -1.82
N GLY A 241 28.31 7.96 -1.03
CA GLY A 241 28.81 9.23 -1.54
C GLY A 241 29.33 10.15 -0.45
N THR A 242 29.66 11.38 -0.82
CA THR A 242 30.29 12.37 0.06
C THR A 242 29.43 13.62 0.15
N ASN A 243 29.29 14.13 1.35
CA ASN A 243 28.71 15.45 1.61
C ASN A 243 29.78 16.52 1.43
N ILE A 244 29.51 17.50 0.57
CA ILE A 244 30.39 18.63 0.28
C ILE A 244 29.70 19.90 0.71
N ASN A 245 30.42 20.77 1.47
CA ASN A 245 29.90 22.03 1.97
C ASN A 245 30.50 23.22 1.20
N PHE A 246 29.69 23.89 0.42
CA PHE A 246 30.09 25.12 -0.27
C PHE A 246 29.75 26.33 0.58
N LYS A 247 30.75 27.14 0.96
CA LYS A 247 30.54 28.40 1.66
C LYS A 247 30.01 29.46 0.70
N ILE A 248 29.13 30.31 1.17
CA ILE A 248 28.58 31.41 0.35
C ILE A 248 29.34 32.69 0.68
N LYS A 249 29.95 33.32 -0.33
CA LYS A 249 30.81 34.48 -0.17
C LYS A 249 30.09 35.65 0.49
N GLU A 250 28.85 35.89 0.09
CA GLU A 250 28.01 36.98 0.57
C GLU A 250 27.47 36.76 1.97
N PHE A 251 27.39 35.48 2.41
CA PHE A 251 26.82 35.10 3.69
C PHE A 251 27.77 34.19 4.47
N LYS A 252 28.74 34.78 5.20
CA LYS A 252 29.84 34.08 5.88
C LYS A 252 29.41 32.91 6.79
N LYS A 253 28.19 32.95 7.31
CA LYS A 253 27.66 31.90 8.21
C LYS A 253 26.87 30.83 7.45
N GLU A 254 26.62 31.00 6.17
CA GLU A 254 25.80 30.10 5.36
C GLU A 254 26.69 29.15 4.55
N LYS A 255 26.17 27.96 4.38
CA LYS A 255 26.74 26.94 3.50
C LYS A 255 25.64 26.19 2.77
N ILE A 256 25.93 25.79 1.55
CA ILE A 256 25.12 24.84 0.81
C ILE A 256 25.79 23.48 0.93
N GLN A 257 25.11 22.50 1.50
CA GLN A 257 25.57 21.12 1.53
C GLN A 257 24.97 20.39 0.34
N VAL A 258 25.81 19.70 -0.41
CA VAL A 258 25.41 18.81 -1.50
C VAL A 258 25.94 17.42 -1.25
N PHE A 259 25.17 16.43 -1.65
CA PHE A 259 25.60 15.03 -1.68
C PHE A 259 25.98 14.64 -3.10
N THR A 260 27.10 13.94 -3.27
CA THR A 260 27.53 13.41 -4.57
C THR A 260 28.14 12.02 -4.44
N THR A 261 27.82 11.16 -5.38
CA THR A 261 28.49 9.85 -5.56
C THR A 261 29.78 9.97 -6.36
N ARG A 262 30.05 11.15 -6.91
CA ARG A 262 31.24 11.44 -7.74
C ARG A 262 32.02 12.65 -7.19
N PRO A 263 32.65 12.52 -6.01
CA PRO A 263 33.44 13.61 -5.43
C PRO A 263 34.66 13.98 -6.30
N ASP A 264 35.13 13.08 -7.13
CA ASP A 264 36.21 13.29 -8.11
C ASP A 264 35.89 14.41 -9.12
N THR A 265 34.60 14.71 -9.36
CA THR A 265 34.18 15.78 -10.29
C THR A 265 34.17 17.17 -9.65
N LEU A 266 34.52 17.30 -8.37
CA LEU A 266 34.45 18.55 -7.62
C LEU A 266 35.20 19.70 -8.29
N PHE A 267 36.37 19.42 -8.86
CA PHE A 267 37.20 20.44 -9.54
C PHE A 267 36.58 20.99 -10.82
N GLY A 268 35.61 20.26 -11.39
CA GLY A 268 34.87 20.69 -12.58
C GLY A 268 33.57 21.43 -12.30
N VAL A 269 33.20 21.66 -11.03
CA VAL A 269 31.96 22.34 -10.67
C VAL A 269 32.02 23.79 -11.00
N THR A 270 31.13 24.29 -11.87
CA THR A 270 31.05 25.65 -12.33
C THR A 270 29.88 26.45 -11.74
N TYR A 271 28.84 25.75 -11.26
CA TYR A 271 27.68 26.37 -10.59
C TYR A 271 27.02 25.40 -9.64
N LEU A 272 26.22 25.94 -8.69
CA LEU A 272 25.29 25.18 -7.86
C LEU A 272 23.86 25.62 -8.15
N ALA A 273 22.93 24.66 -8.17
CA ALA A 273 21.51 24.94 -8.26
C ALA A 273 20.85 24.68 -6.90
N ILE A 274 19.94 25.56 -6.50
CA ILE A 274 19.11 25.41 -5.32
C ILE A 274 17.64 25.50 -5.70
N SER A 275 16.78 24.83 -4.94
CA SER A 275 15.33 24.91 -5.12
C SER A 275 14.84 26.33 -4.89
N VAL A 276 13.77 26.74 -5.58
CA VAL A 276 13.05 28.01 -5.35
C VAL A 276 12.53 28.16 -3.91
N ASN A 277 12.42 27.07 -3.18
CA ASN A 277 11.99 27.04 -1.78
C ASN A 277 13.16 26.94 -0.79
N HIS A 278 14.42 26.96 -1.26
CA HIS A 278 15.58 26.85 -0.37
C HIS A 278 15.65 28.05 0.61
N PRO A 279 15.97 27.83 1.90
CA PRO A 279 16.00 28.89 2.91
C PRO A 279 16.88 30.08 2.56
N LEU A 280 17.95 29.86 1.79
CA LEU A 280 18.87 30.94 1.33
C LEU A 280 18.15 31.96 0.47
N ILE A 281 17.10 31.59 -0.25
CA ILE A 281 16.31 32.50 -1.10
C ILE A 281 15.72 33.66 -0.27
N LYS A 282 15.29 33.39 0.96
CA LYS A 282 14.74 34.40 1.87
C LYS A 282 15.74 35.48 2.29
N LYS A 283 17.04 35.25 2.05
CA LYS A 283 18.13 36.16 2.39
C LYS A 283 18.57 37.06 1.22
N ILE A 284 18.04 36.83 0.03
CA ILE A 284 18.28 37.61 -1.15
C ILE A 284 17.45 38.90 -1.04
N SER A 285 18.12 40.04 -1.11
CA SER A 285 17.48 41.38 -1.00
C SER A 285 17.28 42.09 -2.35
N ASP A 286 17.77 41.50 -3.46
CA ASP A 286 17.66 42.08 -4.79
C ASP A 286 16.24 41.89 -5.34
N ASN A 287 15.49 42.99 -5.43
CA ASN A 287 14.11 43.04 -5.90
C ASN A 287 13.93 42.49 -7.33
N LYS A 288 14.94 42.65 -8.20
CA LYS A 288 14.89 42.10 -9.57
C LYS A 288 14.98 40.57 -9.57
N ILE A 289 15.79 40.01 -8.69
CA ILE A 289 15.92 38.55 -8.53
C ILE A 289 14.64 38.03 -7.90
N LEU A 290 14.12 38.68 -6.86
CA LEU A 290 12.88 38.28 -6.19
C LEU A 290 11.67 38.26 -7.14
N SER A 291 11.52 39.29 -7.98
CA SER A 291 10.44 39.33 -8.99
C SER A 291 10.57 38.20 -10.02
N LYS A 292 11.79 37.88 -10.48
CA LYS A 292 12.01 36.73 -11.38
C LYS A 292 11.71 35.40 -10.72
N LEU A 293 12.05 35.27 -9.44
CA LEU A 293 11.76 34.04 -8.67
C LEU A 293 10.26 33.84 -8.48
N GLU A 294 9.50 34.90 -8.25
CA GLU A 294 8.05 34.81 -8.12
C GLU A 294 7.41 34.34 -9.45
N ASN A 295 7.83 34.94 -10.57
CA ASN A 295 7.39 34.51 -11.90
C ASN A 295 7.77 33.04 -12.19
N LEU A 296 8.97 32.60 -11.74
CA LEU A 296 9.38 31.22 -11.90
C LEU A 296 8.52 30.26 -11.06
N LYS A 297 8.15 30.63 -9.84
CA LYS A 297 7.25 29.83 -9.00
C LYS A 297 5.88 29.66 -9.65
N ILE A 298 5.30 30.75 -10.17
CA ILE A 298 4.02 30.75 -10.90
C ILE A 298 4.14 29.83 -12.12
N TYR A 299 5.20 30.00 -12.92
CA TYR A 299 5.45 29.15 -14.09
C TYR A 299 5.54 27.66 -13.72
N LEU A 300 6.26 27.32 -12.64
CA LEU A 300 6.41 25.93 -12.19
C LEU A 300 5.09 25.33 -11.66
N GLN A 301 4.19 26.15 -11.13
CA GLN A 301 2.86 25.74 -10.70
C GLN A 301 1.90 25.54 -11.89
N GLU A 302 2.02 26.37 -12.92
CA GLU A 302 1.15 26.35 -14.09
C GLU A 302 1.60 25.36 -15.18
N SER A 303 2.90 25.03 -15.21
CA SER A 303 3.48 24.16 -16.22
C SER A 303 3.10 22.69 -15.98
N LYS A 304 2.24 22.16 -16.83
CA LYS A 304 1.77 20.76 -16.83
C LYS A 304 2.72 19.78 -17.52
N ASP A 305 3.79 20.27 -18.14
CA ASP A 305 4.63 19.47 -19.01
C ASP A 305 5.71 18.70 -18.22
N LYS A 306 5.69 17.38 -18.28
CA LYS A 306 6.72 16.51 -17.65
C LYS A 306 8.12 16.68 -18.27
N ASP A 307 8.22 17.19 -19.48
CA ASP A 307 9.45 17.57 -20.17
C ASP A 307 9.87 19.03 -19.85
N GLN A 308 9.72 19.44 -18.61
CA GLN A 308 10.12 20.78 -18.17
C GLN A 308 11.57 21.03 -18.55
N LYS A 309 11.80 21.96 -19.45
CA LYS A 309 13.13 22.51 -19.68
C LYS A 309 13.69 22.94 -18.34
N LYS A 310 14.91 22.51 -18.02
CA LYS A 310 15.59 22.92 -16.81
C LYS A 310 15.77 24.45 -16.85
N ILE A 311 14.88 25.16 -16.16
CA ILE A 311 14.88 26.63 -16.11
C ILE A 311 15.49 27.04 -14.78
N GLY A 312 16.42 27.96 -14.82
CA GLY A 312 17.07 28.52 -13.64
C GLY A 312 17.24 30.03 -13.75
N ILE A 313 17.33 30.70 -12.62
CA ILE A 313 17.57 32.15 -12.52
C ILE A 313 18.88 32.34 -11.78
N PRO A 314 19.84 33.10 -12.34
CA PRO A 314 21.05 33.45 -11.64
C PRO A 314 20.73 34.29 -10.39
N THR A 315 21.25 33.86 -9.25
CA THR A 315 21.07 34.54 -7.96
C THR A 315 22.16 35.62 -7.69
N ASN A 316 23.20 35.64 -8.51
CA ASN A 316 24.44 36.44 -8.34
C ASN A 316 25.18 36.12 -7.03
N LEU A 317 24.83 35.07 -6.31
CA LEU A 317 25.58 34.58 -5.16
C LEU A 317 26.76 33.74 -5.63
N ILE A 318 27.85 33.80 -4.91
CA ILE A 318 29.07 33.04 -5.21
C ILE A 318 29.26 31.91 -4.16
N ALA A 319 29.22 30.69 -4.62
CA ALA A 319 29.59 29.53 -3.82
C ALA A 319 31.12 29.29 -3.98
N ILE A 320 31.80 29.09 -2.87
CA ILE A 320 33.24 28.83 -2.85
C ILE A 320 33.43 27.30 -2.85
N ASN A 321 34.13 26.83 -3.87
CA ASN A 321 34.54 25.43 -3.95
C ASN A 321 35.54 25.13 -2.80
N PRO A 322 35.32 24.08 -2.02
CA PRO A 322 36.16 23.73 -0.86
C PRO A 322 37.61 23.43 -1.22
#